data_f6880fc7ace3f0dc9799ca35dc391b4a
#
_entry.id   f6880fc7ace3f0dc9799ca35dc391b4a
#
_cell.length_a   1.000
_cell.length_b   1.000
_cell.length_c   1.000
_cell.angle_alpha   90.00
_cell.angle_beta   90.00
_cell.angle_gamma   90.00
#
_symmetry.space_group_name_H-M   'P 1'
#
loop_
_entity.id
_entity.type
_entity.pdbx_description
1 polymer ?
#
loop_
_entity_poly.entity_id
_entity_poly.type
_entity_poly.pdbx_seq_one_letter_code
_entity_poly.pdbx_strand_id
1 'polypeptide(L)'
;TAVFSKVKPLTVTYGLGIEEHDKEGRVITAEYKEFYLVNVYTPNSQRGLERLDYRQIWEDAFRDYLLKLDQIKPVLVCGDLNVAHREIDLKNWKTNRNNAGFTDEERAKMTELLTAGFTDSFRHLYPEKEGAYTWWSYMFKAREKNAGWRIDYFIVSDSLKDKIIDATIETEIMGSDHCPVGLDIELD
;
A
#
# COMPACT_ATOMS: atom_id res chain seq x y z
N THR A 1 1.37 8.63 -10.27
CA THR A 1 2.08 8.73 -8.99
C THR A 1 3.22 9.74 -9.06
N ALA A 2 3.74 10.20 -7.92
CA ALA A 2 4.86 11.14 -7.83
C ALA A 2 5.67 10.87 -6.54
N VAL A 3 6.98 11.16 -6.59
CA VAL A 3 7.88 11.12 -5.45
C VAL A 3 8.61 12.46 -5.34
N PHE A 4 8.59 13.04 -4.14
CA PHE A 4 9.38 14.22 -3.79
C PHE A 4 10.45 13.80 -2.78
N SER A 5 11.71 14.09 -3.05
CA SER A 5 12.81 13.66 -2.20
C SER A 5 13.78 14.81 -1.91
N LYS A 6 14.21 14.92 -0.65
CA LYS A 6 15.29 15.83 -0.25
C LYS A 6 16.67 15.30 -0.66
N VAL A 7 16.81 13.97 -0.72
CA VAL A 7 18.04 13.29 -1.13
C VAL A 7 17.87 12.83 -2.56
N LYS A 8 18.81 13.17 -3.45
CA LYS A 8 18.75 12.73 -4.84
C LYS A 8 18.93 11.20 -4.91
N PRO A 9 17.99 10.44 -5.50
CA PRO A 9 18.16 9.01 -5.71
C PRO A 9 19.30 8.72 -6.69
N LEU A 10 19.87 7.52 -6.60
CA LEU A 10 20.89 7.02 -7.52
C LEU A 10 20.30 6.81 -8.90
N THR A 11 19.16 6.14 -8.96
CA THR A 11 18.38 5.93 -10.20
C THR A 11 16.89 6.07 -9.92
N VAL A 12 16.12 6.32 -10.98
CA VAL A 12 14.66 6.29 -10.94
C VAL A 12 14.16 5.50 -12.13
N THR A 13 13.32 4.51 -11.86
CA THR A 13 12.65 3.70 -12.90
C THR A 13 11.14 3.80 -12.77
N TYR A 14 10.43 3.54 -13.86
CA TYR A 14 8.98 3.65 -13.96
C TYR A 14 8.39 2.34 -14.42
N GLY A 15 7.25 1.94 -13.80
CA GLY A 15 6.54 0.72 -14.14
C GLY A 15 7.20 -0.54 -13.55
N LEU A 16 6.70 -1.69 -14.01
CA LEU A 16 7.15 -3.04 -13.64
C LEU A 16 8.09 -3.65 -14.69
N GLY A 17 8.28 -2.96 -15.82
CA GLY A 17 8.96 -3.49 -17.01
C GLY A 17 8.07 -4.42 -17.85
N ILE A 18 6.74 -4.32 -17.69
CA ILE A 18 5.73 -5.09 -18.42
C ILE A 18 4.82 -4.09 -19.13
N GLU A 19 4.90 -4.02 -20.46
CA GLU A 19 4.22 -3.01 -21.28
C GLU A 19 2.73 -2.90 -20.98
N GLU A 20 2.04 -4.03 -20.78
CA GLU A 20 0.61 -4.06 -20.48
C GLU A 20 0.28 -3.36 -19.14
N HIS A 21 1.16 -3.48 -18.15
CA HIS A 21 0.96 -2.95 -16.80
C HIS A 21 1.45 -1.51 -16.62
N ASP A 22 2.31 -1.03 -17.52
CA ASP A 22 3.02 0.24 -17.34
C ASP A 22 2.32 1.45 -18.00
N LYS A 23 1.20 1.22 -18.70
CA LYS A 23 0.46 2.28 -19.46
C LYS A 23 -0.24 3.31 -18.56
N GLU A 24 -0.48 2.99 -17.29
CA GLU A 24 -1.26 3.83 -16.39
C GLU A 24 -0.39 4.63 -15.38
N GLY A 25 0.96 4.52 -15.45
CA GLY A 25 1.87 5.30 -14.61
C GLY A 25 1.75 5.02 -13.10
N ARG A 26 1.60 3.74 -12.72
CA ARG A 26 1.25 3.32 -11.36
C ARG A 26 2.43 3.11 -10.43
N VAL A 27 3.63 2.91 -10.94
CA VAL A 27 4.81 2.55 -10.15
C VAL A 27 5.98 3.47 -10.47
N ILE A 28 6.61 3.99 -9.40
CA ILE A 28 7.90 4.71 -9.46
C ILE A 28 8.82 4.03 -8.46
N THR A 29 9.98 3.60 -8.92
CA THR A 29 11.03 3.06 -8.06
C THR A 29 12.20 4.03 -8.02
N ALA A 30 12.50 4.56 -6.84
CA ALA A 30 13.68 5.39 -6.58
C ALA A 30 14.72 4.56 -5.82
N GLU A 31 15.90 4.40 -6.40
CA GLU A 31 17.01 3.70 -5.78
C GLU A 31 17.81 4.65 -4.90
N TYR A 32 18.02 4.26 -3.65
CA TYR A 32 18.94 4.88 -2.72
C TYR A 32 20.11 3.93 -2.41
N LYS A 33 21.09 4.39 -1.67
CA LYS A 33 22.28 3.59 -1.36
C LYS A 33 21.92 2.33 -0.58
N GLU A 34 21.03 2.45 0.41
CA GLU A 34 20.68 1.40 1.36
C GLU A 34 19.39 0.65 1.01
N PHE A 35 18.50 1.22 0.17
CA PHE A 35 17.16 0.68 -0.10
C PHE A 35 16.60 1.12 -1.44
N TYR A 36 15.52 0.45 -1.87
CA TYR A 36 14.61 0.94 -2.90
C TYR A 36 13.35 1.52 -2.28
N LEU A 37 12.93 2.72 -2.71
CA LEU A 37 11.59 3.24 -2.44
C LEU A 37 10.70 2.98 -3.67
N VAL A 38 9.65 2.21 -3.47
CA VAL A 38 8.65 1.91 -4.50
C VAL A 38 7.34 2.61 -4.14
N ASN A 39 7.00 3.65 -4.88
CA ASN A 39 5.71 4.33 -4.75
C ASN A 39 4.71 3.72 -5.75
N VAL A 40 3.59 3.25 -5.24
CA VAL A 40 2.60 2.48 -5.99
C VAL A 40 1.19 3.05 -5.87
N TYR A 41 0.42 2.96 -6.95
CA TYR A 41 -1.03 3.10 -6.98
C TYR A 41 -1.64 1.85 -7.62
N THR A 42 -1.99 0.87 -6.81
CA THR A 42 -2.53 -0.42 -7.27
C THR A 42 -3.84 -0.23 -8.05
N PRO A 43 -4.07 -0.95 -9.16
CA PRO A 43 -5.33 -0.88 -9.89
C PRO A 43 -6.53 -1.14 -8.98
N ASN A 44 -7.53 -0.28 -9.03
CA ASN A 44 -8.80 -0.52 -8.36
C ASN A 44 -9.64 -1.52 -9.17
N SER A 45 -10.29 -2.48 -8.52
CA SER A 45 -11.15 -3.47 -9.18
C SER A 45 -12.44 -2.88 -9.75
N GLN A 46 -12.76 -1.62 -9.40
CA GLN A 46 -13.91 -0.84 -9.83
C GLN A 46 -15.25 -1.40 -9.33
N ARG A 47 -16.30 -0.58 -9.53
CA ARG A 47 -17.67 -1.00 -9.19
C ARG A 47 -18.08 -2.18 -10.06
N GLY A 48 -18.67 -3.22 -9.44
CA GLY A 48 -19.03 -4.44 -10.15
C GLY A 48 -17.85 -5.38 -10.40
N LEU A 49 -16.66 -5.05 -9.87
CA LEU A 49 -15.45 -5.87 -9.97
C LEU A 49 -14.96 -6.11 -11.41
N GLU A 50 -15.28 -5.17 -12.32
CA GLU A 50 -14.97 -5.30 -13.76
C GLU A 50 -13.47 -5.46 -14.05
N ARG A 51 -12.60 -5.00 -13.15
CA ARG A 51 -11.15 -5.10 -13.29
C ARG A 51 -10.51 -6.08 -12.28
N LEU A 52 -11.29 -6.89 -11.57
CA LEU A 52 -10.74 -7.79 -10.54
C LEU A 52 -9.72 -8.78 -11.12
N ASP A 53 -10.03 -9.44 -12.23
CA ASP A 53 -9.15 -10.42 -12.88
C ASP A 53 -7.81 -9.77 -13.31
N TYR A 54 -7.90 -8.57 -13.94
CA TYR A 54 -6.70 -7.81 -14.32
C TYR A 54 -5.86 -7.44 -13.09
N ARG A 55 -6.52 -6.99 -12.04
CA ARG A 55 -5.84 -6.63 -10.79
C ARG A 55 -5.09 -7.81 -10.19
N GLN A 56 -5.68 -9.02 -10.18
CA GLN A 56 -5.01 -10.21 -9.67
C GLN A 56 -3.69 -10.49 -10.41
N ILE A 57 -3.70 -10.42 -11.74
CA ILE A 57 -2.52 -10.60 -12.58
C ILE A 57 -1.48 -9.49 -12.31
N TRP A 58 -1.94 -8.25 -12.17
CA TRP A 58 -1.08 -7.11 -11.89
C TRP A 58 -0.39 -7.24 -10.51
N GLU A 59 -1.12 -7.69 -9.49
CA GLU A 59 -0.57 -7.87 -8.13
C GLU A 59 0.47 -9.00 -8.08
N ASP A 60 0.30 -10.08 -8.84
CA ASP A 60 1.32 -11.12 -8.98
C ASP A 60 2.60 -10.55 -9.62
N ALA A 61 2.46 -9.80 -10.70
CA ALA A 61 3.58 -9.14 -11.36
C ALA A 61 4.28 -8.12 -10.43
N PHE A 62 3.51 -7.38 -9.64
CA PHE A 62 4.04 -6.42 -8.67
C PHE A 62 4.82 -7.13 -7.55
N ARG A 63 4.27 -8.20 -6.97
CA ARG A 63 4.97 -9.02 -5.98
C ARG A 63 6.30 -9.56 -6.52
N ASP A 64 6.28 -10.13 -7.73
CA ASP A 64 7.49 -10.67 -8.37
C ASP A 64 8.53 -9.58 -8.63
N TYR A 65 8.09 -8.37 -8.98
CA TYR A 65 8.95 -7.20 -9.14
C TYR A 65 9.62 -6.81 -7.81
N LEU A 66 8.86 -6.72 -6.73
CA LEU A 66 9.38 -6.40 -5.40
C LEU A 66 10.39 -7.46 -4.91
N LEU A 67 10.10 -8.74 -5.12
CA LEU A 67 11.02 -9.83 -4.76
C LEU A 67 12.36 -9.75 -5.51
N LYS A 68 12.35 -9.36 -6.78
CA LYS A 68 13.60 -9.15 -7.55
C LYS A 68 14.42 -7.97 -6.98
N LEU A 69 13.78 -6.89 -6.58
CA LEU A 69 14.47 -5.77 -5.94
C LEU A 69 15.04 -6.17 -4.58
N ASP A 70 14.26 -6.90 -3.77
CA ASP A 70 14.64 -7.31 -2.42
C ASP A 70 15.85 -8.27 -2.39
N GLN A 71 16.08 -9.02 -3.48
CA GLN A 71 17.30 -9.82 -3.66
C GLN A 71 18.58 -8.96 -3.76
N ILE A 72 18.45 -7.68 -4.11
CA ILE A 72 19.59 -6.77 -4.30
C ILE A 72 19.80 -5.91 -3.06
N LYS A 73 18.75 -5.26 -2.59
CA LYS A 73 18.72 -4.47 -1.35
C LYS A 73 17.28 -4.32 -0.86
N PRO A 74 17.07 -4.01 0.43
CA PRO A 74 15.75 -3.89 1.02
C PRO A 74 14.83 -2.91 0.29
N VAL A 75 13.52 -3.18 0.34
CA VAL A 75 12.49 -2.39 -0.32
C VAL A 75 11.56 -1.73 0.70
N LEU A 76 11.28 -0.46 0.51
CA LEU A 76 10.21 0.29 1.15
C LEU A 76 9.12 0.56 0.10
N VAL A 77 7.93 0.01 0.29
CA VAL A 77 6.76 0.27 -0.57
C VAL A 77 5.87 1.29 0.12
N CYS A 78 5.43 2.31 -0.61
CA CYS A 78 4.42 3.25 -0.10
C CYS A 78 3.38 3.56 -1.17
N GLY A 79 2.16 3.85 -0.74
CA GLY A 79 1.09 4.30 -1.61
C GLY A 79 -0.26 3.66 -1.33
N ASP A 80 -1.21 3.93 -2.23
CA ASP A 80 -2.55 3.37 -2.20
C ASP A 80 -2.56 1.97 -2.83
N LEU A 81 -2.74 0.94 -1.98
CA LEU A 81 -2.84 -0.44 -2.42
C LEU A 81 -4.29 -0.85 -2.76
N ASN A 82 -5.25 0.06 -2.62
CA ASN A 82 -6.67 -0.19 -2.94
C ASN A 82 -7.24 -1.48 -2.30
N VAL A 83 -6.74 -1.87 -1.13
CA VAL A 83 -7.22 -3.03 -0.37
C VAL A 83 -7.16 -2.78 1.13
N ALA A 84 -8.25 -3.03 1.84
CA ALA A 84 -8.24 -3.22 3.29
C ALA A 84 -7.95 -4.70 3.56
N HIS A 85 -6.80 -5.01 4.18
CA HIS A 85 -6.33 -6.40 4.29
C HIS A 85 -7.18 -7.24 5.25
N ARG A 86 -7.40 -6.74 6.46
CA ARG A 86 -8.10 -7.44 7.54
C ARG A 86 -9.45 -6.78 7.84
N GLU A 87 -10.32 -7.49 8.54
CA GLU A 87 -11.63 -6.95 8.96
C GLU A 87 -11.51 -5.69 9.83
N ILE A 88 -10.43 -5.59 10.61
CA ILE A 88 -10.11 -4.41 11.43
C ILE A 88 -9.72 -3.18 10.58
N ASP A 89 -9.39 -3.37 9.29
CA ASP A 89 -8.93 -2.32 8.39
C ASP A 89 -10.05 -1.54 7.71
N LEU A 90 -11.32 -1.86 8.01
CA LEU A 90 -12.46 -1.05 7.59
C LEU A 90 -13.64 -1.14 8.57
N LYS A 91 -14.42 -0.05 8.64
CA LYS A 91 -15.51 0.09 9.63
C LYS A 91 -16.64 -0.92 9.43
N ASN A 92 -17.09 -1.12 8.19
CA ASN A 92 -18.30 -1.89 7.89
C ASN A 92 -17.97 -3.13 7.05
N TRP A 93 -17.00 -3.94 7.50
CA TRP A 93 -16.46 -5.04 6.72
C TRP A 93 -17.53 -6.08 6.27
N LYS A 94 -18.54 -6.38 7.12
CA LYS A 94 -19.58 -7.37 6.81
C LYS A 94 -20.38 -7.02 5.55
N THR A 95 -20.66 -5.74 5.34
CA THR A 95 -21.44 -5.27 4.18
C THR A 95 -20.58 -4.97 2.98
N ASN A 96 -19.25 -5.00 3.12
CA ASN A 96 -18.30 -4.66 2.06
C ASN A 96 -17.50 -5.86 1.52
N ARG A 97 -17.76 -7.09 2.01
CA ARG A 97 -16.97 -8.28 1.68
C ARG A 97 -16.85 -8.59 0.18
N ASN A 98 -17.82 -8.15 -0.62
CA ASN A 98 -17.81 -8.36 -2.07
C ASN A 98 -17.62 -7.03 -2.85
N ASN A 99 -17.16 -5.99 -2.19
CA ASN A 99 -16.89 -4.71 -2.83
C ASN A 99 -15.40 -4.58 -3.18
N ALA A 100 -15.10 -3.81 -4.24
CA ALA A 100 -13.75 -3.48 -4.61
C ALA A 100 -12.96 -2.92 -3.40
N GLY A 101 -11.75 -3.43 -3.19
CA GLY A 101 -10.90 -3.13 -2.03
C GLY A 101 -11.11 -4.02 -0.81
N PHE A 102 -12.08 -4.95 -0.84
CA PHE A 102 -12.30 -5.90 0.26
C PHE A 102 -12.84 -7.27 -0.19
N THR A 103 -12.62 -7.66 -1.43
CA THR A 103 -12.91 -9.02 -1.88
C THR A 103 -11.95 -10.02 -1.25
N ASP A 104 -12.34 -11.28 -1.18
CA ASP A 104 -11.45 -12.33 -0.64
C ASP A 104 -10.20 -12.50 -1.52
N GLU A 105 -10.32 -12.30 -2.85
CA GLU A 105 -9.23 -12.35 -3.82
C GLU A 105 -8.20 -11.24 -3.59
N GLU A 106 -8.64 -9.98 -3.45
CA GLU A 106 -7.75 -8.83 -3.19
C GLU A 106 -7.02 -9.00 -1.86
N ARG A 107 -7.72 -9.42 -0.83
CA ARG A 107 -7.14 -9.69 0.50
C ARG A 107 -6.14 -10.86 0.47
N ALA A 108 -6.42 -11.90 -0.32
CA ALA A 108 -5.50 -13.02 -0.52
C ALA A 108 -4.19 -12.54 -1.16
N LYS A 109 -4.24 -11.68 -2.18
CA LYS A 109 -3.03 -11.10 -2.80
C LYS A 109 -2.20 -10.27 -1.83
N MET A 110 -2.85 -9.48 -0.97
CA MET A 110 -2.13 -8.78 0.10
C MET A 110 -1.47 -9.77 1.08
N THR A 111 -2.16 -10.85 1.44
CA THR A 111 -1.58 -11.92 2.28
C THR A 111 -0.39 -12.59 1.59
N GLU A 112 -0.50 -12.90 0.29
CA GLU A 112 0.59 -13.45 -0.51
C GLU A 112 1.82 -12.52 -0.53
N LEU A 113 1.61 -11.21 -0.71
CA LEU A 113 2.68 -10.22 -0.66
C LEU A 113 3.38 -10.24 0.71
N LEU A 114 2.62 -10.14 1.80
CA LEU A 114 3.19 -10.11 3.15
C LEU A 114 3.91 -11.41 3.51
N THR A 115 3.37 -12.57 3.11
CA THR A 115 4.02 -13.87 3.39
C THR A 115 5.24 -14.14 2.51
N ALA A 116 5.42 -13.37 1.44
CA ALA A 116 6.58 -13.48 0.56
C ALA A 116 7.87 -12.81 1.10
N GLY A 117 7.82 -12.20 2.30
CA GLY A 117 8.97 -11.56 2.94
C GLY A 117 8.82 -10.07 3.18
N PHE A 118 7.58 -9.60 3.32
CA PHE A 118 7.26 -8.20 3.54
C PHE A 118 6.39 -8.00 4.78
N THR A 119 6.56 -6.87 5.45
CA THR A 119 5.86 -6.49 6.68
C THR A 119 5.04 -5.21 6.47
N ASP A 120 3.74 -5.24 6.83
CA ASP A 120 2.91 -4.04 7.01
C ASP A 120 3.37 -3.30 8.27
N SER A 121 4.04 -2.16 8.09
CA SER A 121 4.68 -1.42 9.18
C SER A 121 3.69 -0.98 10.26
N PHE A 122 2.49 -0.54 9.86
CA PHE A 122 1.48 -0.11 10.82
C PHE A 122 0.95 -1.30 11.64
N ARG A 123 0.61 -2.42 11.01
CA ARG A 123 0.12 -3.61 11.72
C ARG A 123 1.20 -4.35 12.49
N HIS A 124 2.45 -4.17 12.14
CA HIS A 124 3.59 -4.65 12.95
C HIS A 124 3.62 -3.97 14.33
N LEU A 125 3.50 -2.64 14.37
CA LEU A 125 3.53 -1.88 15.62
C LEU A 125 2.17 -1.87 16.35
N TYR A 126 1.08 -1.83 15.60
CA TYR A 126 -0.28 -1.65 16.11
C TYR A 126 -1.23 -2.74 15.63
N PRO A 127 -0.99 -4.04 15.98
CA PRO A 127 -1.70 -5.18 15.40
C PRO A 127 -3.21 -5.17 15.63
N GLU A 128 -3.65 -4.61 16.76
CA GLU A 128 -5.06 -4.62 17.19
C GLU A 128 -5.68 -3.21 17.30
N LYS A 129 -5.02 -2.17 16.77
CA LYS A 129 -5.55 -0.81 16.81
C LYS A 129 -6.74 -0.67 15.87
N GLU A 130 -7.93 -0.57 16.43
CA GLU A 130 -9.19 -0.32 15.71
C GLU A 130 -9.34 1.14 15.27
N GLY A 131 -10.18 1.37 14.26
CA GLY A 131 -10.55 2.72 13.83
C GLY A 131 -9.43 3.49 13.14
N ALA A 132 -8.35 2.83 12.78
CA ALA A 132 -7.20 3.40 12.08
C ALA A 132 -7.42 3.27 10.57
N TYR A 133 -7.90 4.34 9.95
CA TYR A 133 -8.25 4.37 8.53
C TYR A 133 -7.49 5.48 7.82
N THR A 134 -7.32 5.32 6.50
CA THR A 134 -6.57 6.27 5.65
C THR A 134 -7.45 6.91 4.59
N TRP A 135 -8.62 6.33 4.28
CA TRP A 135 -9.56 6.81 3.29
C TRP A 135 -11.00 6.81 3.81
N TRP A 136 -11.78 7.82 3.40
CA TRP A 136 -13.21 7.95 3.69
C TRP A 136 -13.97 8.49 2.48
N SER A 137 -15.07 7.82 2.12
CA SER A 137 -15.96 8.35 1.09
C SER A 137 -16.41 9.78 1.42
N TYR A 138 -16.53 10.63 0.40
CA TYR A 138 -17.16 11.96 0.56
C TYR A 138 -18.65 11.89 0.90
N MET A 139 -19.29 10.73 0.70
CA MET A 139 -20.71 10.57 0.97
C MET A 139 -20.97 10.30 2.46
N PHE A 140 -22.17 10.67 2.89
CA PHE A 140 -22.75 10.34 4.22
C PHE A 140 -21.93 10.82 5.43
N LYS A 141 -21.06 11.84 5.23
CA LYS A 141 -20.16 12.33 6.28
C LYS A 141 -19.27 11.21 6.86
N ALA A 142 -18.75 10.38 5.99
CA ALA A 142 -18.01 9.17 6.39
C ALA A 142 -16.80 9.50 7.28
N ARG A 143 -16.04 10.57 6.97
CA ARG A 143 -14.87 10.98 7.76
C ARG A 143 -15.25 11.47 9.15
N GLU A 144 -16.32 12.27 9.28
CA GLU A 144 -16.83 12.73 10.60
C GLU A 144 -17.26 11.56 11.50
N LYS A 145 -17.79 10.48 10.90
CA LYS A 145 -18.22 9.25 11.60
C LYS A 145 -17.13 8.22 11.76
N ASN A 146 -15.94 8.49 11.27
CA ASN A 146 -14.84 7.56 11.12
C ASN A 146 -15.29 6.21 10.46
N ALA A 147 -16.10 6.30 9.40
CA ALA A 147 -16.52 5.16 8.60
C ALA A 147 -15.56 5.01 7.40
N GLY A 148 -14.34 4.64 7.70
CA GLY A 148 -13.21 4.63 6.76
C GLY A 148 -12.66 3.25 6.47
N TRP A 149 -11.63 3.24 5.61
CA TRP A 149 -10.85 2.10 5.17
C TRP A 149 -9.37 2.44 5.29
N ARG A 150 -8.54 1.47 5.69
CA ARG A 150 -7.08 1.59 5.63
C ARG A 150 -6.61 0.89 4.35
N ILE A 151 -6.30 1.69 3.36
CA ILE A 151 -5.90 1.25 2.02
C ILE A 151 -4.56 1.83 1.55
N ASP A 152 -4.03 2.81 2.29
CA ASP A 152 -2.70 3.37 2.10
C ASP A 152 -1.73 2.75 3.10
N TYR A 153 -0.54 2.38 2.63
CA TYR A 153 0.41 1.60 3.40
C TYR A 153 1.84 2.11 3.28
N PHE A 154 2.62 1.81 4.30
CA PHE A 154 4.04 1.53 4.18
C PHE A 154 4.28 0.05 4.46
N ILE A 155 4.83 -0.65 3.47
CA ILE A 155 5.24 -2.06 3.55
C ILE A 155 6.75 -2.10 3.38
N VAL A 156 7.44 -2.86 4.22
CA VAL A 156 8.89 -2.95 4.21
C VAL A 156 9.34 -4.39 4.04
N SER A 157 10.52 -4.60 3.44
CA SER A 157 11.18 -5.90 3.48
C SER A 157 11.32 -6.40 4.92
N ASP A 158 11.14 -7.68 5.17
CA ASP A 158 11.24 -8.28 6.51
C ASP A 158 12.61 -8.04 7.17
N SER A 159 13.67 -7.84 6.38
CA SER A 159 14.99 -7.47 6.85
C SER A 159 15.04 -6.09 7.55
N LEU A 160 14.04 -5.24 7.31
CA LEU A 160 13.93 -3.90 7.90
C LEU A 160 12.89 -3.82 9.02
N LYS A 161 12.13 -4.85 9.32
CA LYS A 161 11.02 -4.79 10.27
C LYS A 161 11.43 -4.34 11.67
N ASP A 162 12.59 -4.79 12.14
CA ASP A 162 13.11 -4.47 13.47
C ASP A 162 13.76 -3.06 13.53
N LYS A 163 13.86 -2.38 12.37
CA LYS A 163 14.33 -0.99 12.22
C LYS A 163 13.19 0.02 12.17
N ILE A 164 11.94 -0.41 12.15
CA ILE A 164 10.77 0.46 12.19
C ILE A 164 10.68 1.12 13.57
N ILE A 165 10.71 2.45 13.60
CA ILE A 165 10.57 3.25 14.82
C ILE A 165 9.10 3.58 15.06
N ASP A 166 8.41 4.09 14.03
CA ASP A 166 6.99 4.42 14.09
C ASP A 166 6.33 4.33 12.71
N ALA A 167 4.99 4.15 12.73
CA ALA A 167 4.13 4.17 11.56
C ALA A 167 2.88 4.98 11.90
N THR A 168 2.65 6.10 11.21
CA THR A 168 1.60 7.05 11.53
C THR A 168 0.48 7.10 10.50
N ILE A 169 -0.70 7.52 10.92
CA ILE A 169 -1.85 7.84 10.09
C ILE A 169 -2.32 9.23 10.50
N GLU A 170 -2.16 10.21 9.61
CA GLU A 170 -2.35 11.64 9.91
C GLU A 170 -3.79 12.08 9.64
N THR A 171 -4.73 11.57 10.43
CA THR A 171 -6.18 11.79 10.23
C THR A 171 -6.63 13.23 10.28
N GLU A 172 -5.86 14.11 10.96
CA GLU A 172 -6.16 15.55 11.11
C GLU A 172 -5.79 16.37 9.87
N ILE A 173 -4.97 15.80 8.95
CA ILE A 173 -4.62 16.47 7.71
C ILE A 173 -5.77 16.33 6.72
N MET A 174 -6.33 17.48 6.35
CA MET A 174 -7.51 17.59 5.47
C MET A 174 -7.09 18.02 4.06
N GLY A 175 -8.02 17.93 3.09
CA GLY A 175 -7.83 18.38 1.70
C GLY A 175 -7.98 17.27 0.66
N SER A 176 -8.13 16.02 1.12
CA SER A 176 -8.40 14.83 0.29
C SER A 176 -9.36 13.92 1.01
N ASP A 177 -9.93 12.94 0.32
CA ASP A 177 -10.64 11.78 0.89
C ASP A 177 -9.68 10.75 1.49
N HIS A 178 -8.37 10.87 1.21
CA HIS A 178 -7.32 10.19 1.94
C HIS A 178 -6.68 11.12 2.99
N CYS A 179 -5.99 10.53 3.97
CA CYS A 179 -5.02 11.23 4.80
C CYS A 179 -3.62 10.67 4.56
N PRO A 180 -2.55 11.44 4.86
CA PRO A 180 -1.18 10.94 4.76
C PRO A 180 -0.93 9.79 5.73
N VAL A 181 -0.06 8.87 5.32
CA VAL A 181 0.57 7.89 6.20
C VAL A 181 2.07 8.17 6.29
N GLY A 182 2.68 7.87 7.42
CA GLY A 182 4.10 8.09 7.69
C GLY A 182 4.80 6.82 8.13
N LEU A 183 6.10 6.75 7.85
CA LEU A 183 7.00 5.71 8.35
C LEU A 183 8.28 6.37 8.84
N ASP A 184 8.60 6.14 10.11
CA ASP A 184 9.92 6.43 10.68
C ASP A 184 10.70 5.13 10.78
N ILE A 185 11.88 5.09 10.12
CA ILE A 185 12.73 3.91 10.06
C ILE A 185 14.19 4.30 10.19
N GLU A 186 14.95 3.56 10.98
CA GLU A 186 16.38 3.74 11.14
C GLU A 186 17.13 2.92 10.08
N LEU A 187 17.87 3.60 9.21
CA LEU A 187 18.73 2.99 8.20
C LEU A 187 20.17 3.33 8.54
N ASP A 188 21.08 2.36 8.43
CA ASP A 188 22.51 2.50 8.77
C ASP A 188 23.24 3.43 7.81
#